data_90f1039db2d3a91cd5a78473c6f97e2e
#
_entry.id   90f1039db2d3a91cd5a78473c6f97e2e
#
_cell.length_a   1.000
_cell.length_b   1.000
_cell.length_c   1.000
_cell.angle_alpha   90.00
_cell.angle_beta   90.00
_cell.angle_gamma   90.00
#
_symmetry.space_group_name_H-M   'P 1'
#
loop_
_entity.id
_entity.type
_entity.pdbx_description
1 polymer ?
#
loop_
_entity_poly.entity_id
_entity_poly.type
_entity_poly.pdbx_seq_one_letter_code
_entity_poly.pdbx_strand_id
1 'polypeptide(L)'
;MTTRQLQDLIEKMSTDEKLAQITQLNPVCFGFPYITPLTGPDPGLRIDRNLASSIGSVLNCDNASDAAAMQKAHLQEDPHSIPLLFMADIIHGFKTIFPIPLAMGCSFSPSNIEEASRIAALESSVSGIHVTFSPMGDLVRDPRWGRVMESFGEDPLLNSMLCAASVRAYQGADVRQPYHIASCIKHFAAYGAPEGGREYNTVDMSRGILHETYLPAYRSALQAGAEMVMAAFHVFDRVPASASPYLLSRILRDEWDFQGAVISDFNSVGELIAHGVARDGKEAAEKAISAGLDIEMMSTHYMENLNISLQEGTITEQMLDDAVLRILSLKNKLG
;
A
#
# COMPACT_ATOMS: atom_id res chain seq x y z
N MET A 1 10.26 18.02 8.79
CA MET A 1 10.18 19.16 7.83
C MET A 1 8.75 19.69 7.80
N THR A 2 8.54 20.96 7.44
CA THR A 2 7.20 21.51 7.12
C THR A 2 6.79 21.10 5.70
N THR A 3 5.49 21.18 5.38
CA THR A 3 5.00 20.91 4.01
C THR A 3 5.71 21.75 2.95
N ARG A 4 5.98 23.04 3.24
CA ARG A 4 6.73 23.91 2.34
C ARG A 4 8.16 23.42 2.11
N GLN A 5 8.85 22.97 3.15
CA GLN A 5 10.20 22.41 3.00
C GLN A 5 10.23 21.12 2.19
N LEU A 6 9.17 20.30 2.26
CA LEU A 6 9.02 19.12 1.40
C LEU A 6 8.78 19.52 -0.04
N GLN A 7 7.96 20.54 -0.29
CA GLN A 7 7.74 21.10 -1.64
C GLN A 7 9.05 21.68 -2.22
N ASP A 8 9.79 22.47 -1.44
CA ASP A 8 11.10 22.99 -1.84
C ASP A 8 12.13 21.88 -2.14
N LEU A 9 12.00 20.70 -1.51
CA LEU A 9 12.80 19.52 -1.80
C LEU A 9 12.38 18.89 -3.13
N ILE A 10 11.07 18.71 -3.37
CA ILE A 10 10.51 18.15 -4.61
C ILE A 10 10.90 19.00 -5.83
N GLU A 11 10.91 20.32 -5.70
CA GLU A 11 11.36 21.24 -6.77
C GLU A 11 12.83 21.05 -7.18
N LYS A 12 13.66 20.47 -6.30
CA LYS A 12 15.08 20.19 -6.58
C LYS A 12 15.30 18.80 -7.17
N MET A 13 14.31 17.92 -7.07
CA MET A 13 14.39 16.54 -7.58
C MET A 13 14.20 16.54 -9.09
N SER A 14 15.03 15.76 -9.79
CA SER A 14 14.78 15.41 -11.18
C SER A 14 13.53 14.52 -11.31
N THR A 15 13.00 14.43 -12.52
CA THR A 15 11.86 13.55 -12.81
C THR A 15 12.17 12.09 -12.43
N ASP A 16 13.38 11.60 -12.75
CA ASP A 16 13.79 10.23 -12.44
C ASP A 16 13.86 9.98 -10.93
N GLU A 17 14.35 10.94 -10.14
CA GLU A 17 14.35 10.85 -8.67
C GLU A 17 12.93 10.86 -8.09
N LYS A 18 12.02 11.65 -8.66
CA LYS A 18 10.60 11.65 -8.27
C LYS A 18 9.95 10.30 -8.56
N LEU A 19 10.16 9.75 -9.76
CA LEU A 19 9.64 8.43 -10.16
C LEU A 19 10.19 7.30 -9.28
N ALA A 20 11.46 7.38 -8.92
CA ALA A 20 12.08 6.44 -8.01
C ALA A 20 11.40 6.46 -6.62
N GLN A 21 11.09 7.65 -6.08
CA GLN A 21 10.42 7.74 -4.76
C GLN A 21 9.04 7.07 -4.71
N ILE A 22 8.33 7.00 -5.83
CA ILE A 22 6.99 6.39 -5.94
C ILE A 22 7.02 4.95 -6.46
N THR A 23 8.19 4.30 -6.43
CA THR A 23 8.38 2.90 -6.83
C THR A 23 8.81 2.05 -5.63
N GLN A 24 8.20 0.87 -5.48
CA GLN A 24 8.52 -0.11 -4.46
C GLN A 24 8.98 -1.42 -5.09
N LEU A 25 10.15 -1.91 -4.65
CA LEU A 25 10.71 -3.19 -5.09
C LEU A 25 11.12 -4.04 -3.89
N ASN A 26 11.42 -5.32 -4.12
CA ASN A 26 11.88 -6.23 -3.07
C ASN A 26 13.41 -6.21 -2.89
N PRO A 27 13.95 -6.81 -1.79
CA PRO A 27 15.39 -6.82 -1.51
C PRO A 27 16.27 -7.47 -2.59
N VAL A 28 15.73 -8.38 -3.39
CA VAL A 28 16.49 -9.05 -4.47
C VAL A 28 17.01 -8.05 -5.50
N CYS A 29 16.22 -7.00 -5.77
CA CYS A 29 16.60 -5.93 -6.69
C CYS A 29 17.86 -5.18 -6.21
N PHE A 30 18.14 -5.20 -4.91
CA PHE A 30 19.33 -4.64 -4.29
C PHE A 30 20.48 -5.66 -4.10
N GLY A 31 20.28 -6.90 -4.53
CA GLY A 31 21.27 -7.97 -4.36
C GLY A 31 21.24 -8.64 -2.98
N PHE A 32 20.21 -8.40 -2.17
CA PHE A 32 19.99 -9.07 -0.90
C PHE A 32 19.11 -10.32 -1.07
N PRO A 33 19.26 -11.34 -0.23
CA PRO A 33 18.41 -12.52 -0.31
C PRO A 33 16.96 -12.16 0.03
N TYR A 34 16.01 -12.76 -0.69
CA TYR A 34 14.60 -12.69 -0.40
C TYR A 34 14.18 -13.99 0.29
N ILE A 35 13.79 -13.90 1.55
CA ILE A 35 13.52 -15.07 2.39
C ILE A 35 12.03 -15.44 2.37
N THR A 36 11.16 -14.45 2.14
CA THR A 36 9.71 -14.68 2.09
C THR A 36 9.31 -15.15 0.68
N PRO A 37 8.56 -16.26 0.53
CA PRO A 37 8.04 -16.64 -0.78
C PRO A 37 7.22 -15.51 -1.39
N LEU A 38 7.50 -15.18 -2.65
CA LEU A 38 6.67 -14.24 -3.40
C LEU A 38 5.25 -14.83 -3.49
N THR A 39 4.29 -14.13 -2.94
CA THR A 39 2.87 -14.45 -3.14
C THR A 39 2.43 -13.70 -4.39
N GLY A 40 2.25 -14.43 -5.48
CA GLY A 40 1.89 -13.85 -6.78
C GLY A 40 2.81 -14.30 -7.90
N PRO A 41 2.46 -14.04 -9.16
CA PRO A 41 3.32 -14.35 -10.29
C PRO A 41 4.60 -13.53 -10.21
N ASP A 42 5.74 -14.18 -10.38
CA ASP A 42 7.02 -13.49 -10.57
C ASP A 42 6.90 -12.64 -11.84
N PRO A 43 6.92 -11.30 -11.74
CA PRO A 43 6.79 -10.44 -12.92
C PRO A 43 8.01 -10.52 -13.85
N GLY A 44 9.04 -11.31 -13.52
CA GLY A 44 10.25 -11.42 -14.33
C GLY A 44 11.00 -10.09 -14.43
N LEU A 45 10.88 -9.24 -13.41
CA LEU A 45 11.46 -7.90 -13.39
C LEU A 45 12.99 -7.96 -13.56
N ARG A 46 13.45 -7.57 -14.74
CA ARG A 46 14.86 -7.32 -15.02
C ARG A 46 15.16 -5.85 -14.72
N ILE A 47 15.35 -5.53 -13.46
CA ILE A 47 15.63 -4.16 -13.03
C ILE A 47 17.12 -3.89 -13.13
N ASP A 48 17.50 -2.78 -13.77
CA ASP A 48 18.84 -2.27 -13.71
C ASP A 48 19.21 -1.97 -12.25
N ARG A 49 20.36 -2.48 -11.78
CA ARG A 49 20.83 -2.26 -10.40
C ARG A 49 21.00 -0.77 -10.07
N ASN A 50 21.37 0.04 -11.06
CA ASN A 50 21.48 1.49 -10.86
C ASN A 50 20.10 2.13 -10.60
N LEU A 51 19.06 1.59 -11.19
CA LEU A 51 17.68 2.03 -10.97
C LEU A 51 17.16 1.57 -9.59
N ALA A 52 17.51 0.35 -9.19
CA ALA A 52 17.14 -0.21 -7.90
C ALA A 52 17.72 0.58 -6.72
N SER A 53 18.91 1.18 -6.86
CA SER A 53 19.55 1.95 -5.78
C SER A 53 18.82 3.27 -5.45
N SER A 54 17.98 3.77 -6.34
CA SER A 54 17.31 5.07 -6.19
C SER A 54 15.85 4.99 -5.71
N ILE A 55 15.21 3.80 -5.64
CA ILE A 55 13.80 3.67 -5.29
C ILE A 55 13.46 4.16 -3.87
N GLY A 56 12.17 4.52 -3.67
CA GLY A 56 11.71 5.11 -2.42
C GLY A 56 11.36 4.11 -1.33
N SER A 57 11.02 2.86 -1.66
CA SER A 57 10.56 1.88 -0.67
C SER A 57 10.88 0.44 -1.03
N VAL A 58 10.94 -0.42 0.00
CA VAL A 58 11.32 -1.84 -0.09
C VAL A 58 10.22 -2.71 0.50
N LEU A 59 9.79 -3.72 -0.26
CA LEU A 59 8.81 -4.72 0.14
C LEU A 59 9.49 -5.89 0.85
N ASN A 60 8.99 -6.27 2.04
CA ASN A 60 9.33 -7.51 2.75
C ASN A 60 10.85 -7.68 3.03
N CYS A 61 11.47 -6.68 3.65
CA CYS A 61 12.75 -6.85 4.32
C CYS A 61 12.46 -7.18 5.80
N ASP A 62 12.71 -8.41 6.23
CA ASP A 62 12.25 -8.95 7.51
C ASP A 62 13.31 -9.04 8.61
N ASN A 63 14.50 -8.50 8.36
CA ASN A 63 15.57 -8.46 9.37
C ASN A 63 16.29 -7.11 9.43
N ALA A 64 16.58 -6.70 10.65
CA ALA A 64 17.18 -5.40 10.94
C ALA A 64 18.59 -5.23 10.32
N SER A 65 19.36 -6.30 10.17
CA SER A 65 20.71 -6.25 9.61
C SER A 65 20.68 -5.86 8.12
N ASP A 66 19.82 -6.51 7.34
CA ASP A 66 19.69 -6.25 5.91
C ASP A 66 19.02 -4.88 5.67
N ALA A 67 18.00 -4.54 6.46
CA ALA A 67 17.38 -3.22 6.41
C ALA A 67 18.41 -2.11 6.68
N ALA A 68 19.24 -2.25 7.70
CA ALA A 68 20.29 -1.28 8.02
C ALA A 68 21.37 -1.20 6.94
N ALA A 69 21.76 -2.34 6.34
CA ALA A 69 22.74 -2.38 5.27
C ALA A 69 22.21 -1.71 4.00
N MET A 70 20.97 -2.01 3.59
CA MET A 70 20.31 -1.35 2.45
C MET A 70 20.13 0.15 2.67
N GLN A 71 19.65 0.55 3.85
CA GLN A 71 19.46 1.96 4.19
C GLN A 71 20.79 2.73 4.11
N LYS A 72 21.86 2.16 4.67
CA LYS A 72 23.18 2.77 4.64
C LYS A 72 23.71 2.92 3.21
N ALA A 73 23.58 1.89 2.38
CA ALA A 73 24.01 1.93 0.98
C ALA A 73 23.22 2.99 0.20
N HIS A 74 21.89 2.99 0.34
CA HIS A 74 21.01 3.93 -0.32
C HIS A 74 21.33 5.39 0.05
N LEU A 75 21.49 5.70 1.33
CA LEU A 75 21.80 7.07 1.79
C LEU A 75 23.19 7.58 1.35
N GLN A 76 24.10 6.71 0.93
CA GLN A 76 25.38 7.10 0.35
C GLN A 76 25.28 7.52 -1.12
N GLU A 77 24.25 7.04 -1.82
CA GLU A 77 24.03 7.27 -3.25
C GLU A 77 22.94 8.29 -3.52
N ASP A 78 21.93 8.41 -2.63
CA ASP A 78 20.81 9.33 -2.80
C ASP A 78 21.27 10.80 -2.60
N PRO A 79 21.12 11.67 -3.61
CA PRO A 79 21.63 13.05 -3.57
C PRO A 79 20.89 13.94 -2.57
N HIS A 80 19.70 13.54 -2.16
CA HIS A 80 18.85 14.27 -1.21
C HIS A 80 18.86 13.65 0.18
N SER A 81 19.56 12.51 0.36
CA SER A 81 19.60 11.75 1.61
C SER A 81 18.21 11.37 2.13
N ILE A 82 17.29 11.03 1.22
CA ILE A 82 15.92 10.59 1.55
C ILE A 82 15.97 9.10 1.92
N PRO A 83 15.55 8.71 3.13
CA PRO A 83 15.65 7.31 3.54
C PRO A 83 14.67 6.39 2.79
N LEU A 84 15.03 5.11 2.67
CA LEU A 84 14.11 4.05 2.22
C LEU A 84 13.00 3.84 3.24
N LEU A 85 11.82 3.48 2.74
CA LEU A 85 10.70 3.03 3.55
C LEU A 85 10.56 1.50 3.45
N PHE A 86 10.74 0.78 4.55
CA PHE A 86 10.57 -0.67 4.60
C PHE A 86 9.14 -1.02 4.97
N MET A 87 8.46 -1.78 4.11
CA MET A 87 7.06 -2.16 4.26
C MET A 87 6.92 -3.69 4.18
N ALA A 88 5.99 -4.27 4.96
CA ALA A 88 5.78 -5.72 4.95
C ALA A 88 4.34 -6.11 5.30
N ASP A 89 3.96 -7.35 4.94
CA ASP A 89 2.70 -7.96 5.31
C ASP A 89 2.77 -8.55 6.73
N ILE A 90 2.27 -7.80 7.71
CA ILE A 90 2.18 -8.23 9.11
C ILE A 90 0.70 -8.46 9.44
N ILE A 91 0.15 -9.57 8.98
CA ILE A 91 -1.30 -9.81 8.99
C ILE A 91 -1.81 -10.33 10.34
N HIS A 92 -1.09 -11.29 10.95
CA HIS A 92 -1.48 -11.86 12.23
C HIS A 92 -0.25 -12.19 13.13
N GLY A 93 0.61 -11.20 13.26
CA GLY A 93 1.87 -11.28 13.99
C GLY A 93 3.09 -11.26 13.08
N PHE A 94 4.26 -11.11 13.68
CA PHE A 94 5.55 -11.05 12.95
C PHE A 94 6.47 -12.18 13.43
N LYS A 95 7.13 -12.06 14.57
CA LYS A 95 7.88 -13.17 15.19
C LYS A 95 6.96 -14.03 16.04
N THR A 96 6.08 -13.40 16.80
CA THR A 96 4.98 -14.08 17.50
C THR A 96 3.80 -14.20 16.53
N ILE A 97 3.37 -15.43 16.27
CA ILE A 97 2.23 -15.73 15.39
C ILE A 97 0.96 -15.85 16.23
N PHE A 98 -0.01 -14.99 15.91
CA PHE A 98 -1.36 -15.00 16.49
C PHE A 98 -2.34 -15.82 15.63
N PRO A 99 -3.54 -16.13 16.12
CA PRO A 99 -4.58 -16.70 15.29
C PRO A 99 -4.85 -15.83 14.04
N ILE A 100 -5.27 -16.47 12.95
CA ILE A 100 -5.63 -15.73 11.72
C ILE A 100 -6.73 -14.70 12.00
N PRO A 101 -6.83 -13.60 11.22
CA PRO A 101 -7.82 -12.55 11.46
C PRO A 101 -9.25 -13.06 11.57
N LEU A 102 -9.66 -14.04 10.78
CA LEU A 102 -10.98 -14.66 10.89
C LEU A 102 -11.22 -15.30 12.26
N ALA A 103 -10.24 -16.01 12.80
CA ALA A 103 -10.33 -16.60 14.14
C ALA A 103 -10.31 -15.52 15.23
N MET A 104 -9.52 -14.48 15.07
CA MET A 104 -9.52 -13.32 15.97
C MET A 104 -10.86 -12.59 15.93
N GLY A 105 -11.49 -12.44 14.74
CA GLY A 105 -12.83 -11.87 14.57
C GLY A 105 -13.88 -12.65 15.35
N CYS A 106 -13.79 -13.97 15.42
CA CYS A 106 -14.68 -14.82 16.22
C CYS A 106 -14.61 -14.57 17.74
N SER A 107 -13.59 -13.86 18.22
CA SER A 107 -13.52 -13.45 19.63
C SER A 107 -14.47 -12.30 19.97
N PHE A 108 -14.94 -11.55 18.99
CA PHE A 108 -15.74 -10.30 19.16
C PHE A 108 -15.08 -9.29 20.10
N SER A 109 -13.76 -9.31 20.21
CA SER A 109 -13.01 -8.53 21.20
C SER A 109 -12.00 -7.60 20.55
N PRO A 110 -12.28 -6.29 20.46
CA PRO A 110 -11.30 -5.31 20.00
C PRO A 110 -10.00 -5.31 20.81
N SER A 111 -10.06 -5.58 22.12
CA SER A 111 -8.87 -5.61 22.99
C SER A 111 -7.91 -6.74 22.64
N ASN A 112 -8.41 -7.91 22.19
CA ASN A 112 -7.55 -8.99 21.72
C ASN A 112 -6.81 -8.58 20.43
N ILE A 113 -7.49 -7.85 19.54
CA ILE A 113 -6.88 -7.34 18.32
C ILE A 113 -5.83 -6.26 18.64
N GLU A 114 -6.15 -5.35 19.55
CA GLU A 114 -5.21 -4.30 19.99
C GLU A 114 -3.93 -4.91 20.57
N GLU A 115 -4.03 -5.90 21.44
CA GLU A 115 -2.85 -6.53 22.04
C GLU A 115 -2.00 -7.28 21.01
N ALA A 116 -2.62 -8.06 20.12
CA ALA A 116 -1.92 -8.77 19.05
C ALA A 116 -1.20 -7.79 18.10
N SER A 117 -1.90 -6.73 17.66
CA SER A 117 -1.33 -5.72 16.76
C SER A 117 -0.22 -4.91 17.43
N ARG A 118 -0.33 -4.60 18.71
CA ARG A 118 0.71 -3.92 19.51
C ARG A 118 1.99 -4.74 19.59
N ILE A 119 1.88 -6.05 19.86
CA ILE A 119 3.04 -6.95 19.88
C ILE A 119 3.67 -7.06 18.50
N ALA A 120 2.84 -7.20 17.46
CA ALA A 120 3.31 -7.24 16.08
C ALA A 120 4.04 -5.94 15.69
N ALA A 121 3.53 -4.77 16.08
CA ALA A 121 4.18 -3.49 15.85
C ALA A 121 5.55 -3.39 16.54
N LEU A 122 5.65 -3.80 17.80
CA LEU A 122 6.90 -3.82 18.54
C LEU A 122 7.95 -4.69 17.84
N GLU A 123 7.58 -5.92 17.50
CA GLU A 123 8.51 -6.87 16.87
C GLU A 123 8.96 -6.40 15.48
N SER A 124 8.03 -5.81 14.71
CA SER A 124 8.30 -5.30 13.35
C SER A 124 9.19 -4.05 13.39
N SER A 125 8.89 -3.10 14.29
CA SER A 125 9.66 -1.86 14.39
C SER A 125 11.12 -2.11 14.76
N VAL A 126 11.40 -3.01 15.70
CA VAL A 126 12.78 -3.38 16.06
C VAL A 126 13.48 -4.20 14.97
N SER A 127 12.73 -4.73 14.00
CA SER A 127 13.26 -5.40 12.82
C SER A 127 13.47 -4.47 11.62
N GLY A 128 13.21 -3.17 11.79
CA GLY A 128 13.43 -2.15 10.76
C GLY A 128 12.25 -1.94 9.81
N ILE A 129 11.06 -2.48 10.11
CA ILE A 129 9.85 -2.28 9.32
C ILE A 129 9.17 -0.97 9.77
N HIS A 130 8.81 -0.13 8.82
CA HIS A 130 8.18 1.17 9.03
C HIS A 130 6.67 1.17 8.79
N VAL A 131 6.19 0.32 7.87
CA VAL A 131 4.78 0.22 7.47
C VAL A 131 4.35 -1.23 7.39
N THR A 132 3.17 -1.53 7.92
CA THR A 132 2.51 -2.83 7.71
C THR A 132 1.37 -2.71 6.70
N PHE A 133 1.23 -3.71 5.81
CA PHE A 133 0.05 -3.88 4.95
C PHE A 133 -1.07 -4.59 5.70
N SER A 134 -1.49 -3.99 6.80
CA SER A 134 -2.52 -4.47 7.73
C SER A 134 -3.23 -3.28 8.39
N PRO A 135 -4.50 -3.45 8.80
CA PRO A 135 -5.35 -4.62 8.67
C PRO A 135 -5.93 -4.81 7.25
N MET A 136 -6.51 -5.99 6.99
CA MET A 136 -7.34 -6.20 5.82
C MET A 136 -8.78 -5.79 6.14
N GLY A 137 -9.27 -4.74 5.47
CA GLY A 137 -10.62 -4.19 5.64
C GLY A 137 -11.67 -4.90 4.79
N ASP A 138 -11.26 -5.86 3.95
CA ASP A 138 -12.16 -6.61 3.08
C ASP A 138 -13.18 -7.41 3.89
N LEU A 139 -14.45 -7.06 3.68
CA LEU A 139 -15.56 -7.83 4.22
C LEU A 139 -15.82 -9.06 3.35
N VAL A 140 -15.96 -10.23 3.97
CA VAL A 140 -16.14 -11.50 3.25
C VAL A 140 -17.46 -12.13 3.59
N ARG A 141 -18.33 -12.30 2.56
CA ARG A 141 -19.60 -13.03 2.66
C ARG A 141 -19.59 -14.34 1.88
N ASP A 142 -18.66 -14.50 0.95
CA ASP A 142 -18.47 -15.75 0.21
C ASP A 142 -17.25 -16.51 0.75
N PRO A 143 -17.44 -17.62 1.49
CA PRO A 143 -16.33 -18.37 2.11
C PRO A 143 -15.46 -19.11 1.07
N ARG A 144 -15.82 -19.10 -0.21
CA ARG A 144 -15.01 -19.67 -1.28
C ARG A 144 -13.84 -18.81 -1.66
N TRP A 145 -13.84 -17.52 -1.30
CA TRP A 145 -12.70 -16.64 -1.59
C TRP A 145 -11.44 -17.10 -0.85
N GLY A 146 -10.32 -17.25 -1.57
CA GLY A 146 -9.08 -17.82 -1.04
C GLY A 146 -8.44 -17.04 0.12
N ARG A 147 -8.77 -15.73 0.25
CA ARG A 147 -8.25 -14.84 1.29
C ARG A 147 -9.21 -14.61 2.46
N VAL A 148 -10.25 -15.43 2.59
CA VAL A 148 -11.22 -15.33 3.70
C VAL A 148 -10.55 -15.34 5.07
N MET A 149 -9.43 -16.05 5.21
CA MET A 149 -8.68 -16.15 6.46
C MET A 149 -8.07 -14.82 6.94
N GLU A 150 -7.84 -13.88 6.03
CA GLU A 150 -7.28 -12.56 6.36
C GLU A 150 -8.34 -11.55 6.80
N SER A 151 -9.63 -11.83 6.59
CA SER A 151 -10.76 -10.97 6.98
C SER A 151 -11.18 -11.20 8.42
N PHE A 152 -11.72 -10.16 9.07
CA PHE A 152 -12.39 -10.31 10.37
C PHE A 152 -13.82 -10.88 10.28
N GLY A 153 -14.33 -11.14 9.06
CA GLY A 153 -15.60 -11.80 8.83
C GLY A 153 -16.60 -11.02 7.97
N GLU A 154 -17.90 -11.30 8.16
CA GLU A 154 -18.97 -10.87 7.29
C GLU A 154 -19.80 -9.67 7.83
N ASP A 155 -19.59 -9.27 9.08
CA ASP A 155 -20.32 -8.17 9.69
C ASP A 155 -19.61 -6.82 9.50
N PRO A 156 -20.23 -5.82 8.85
CA PRO A 156 -19.58 -4.55 8.56
C PRO A 156 -19.21 -3.75 9.82
N LEU A 157 -20.02 -3.83 10.87
CA LEU A 157 -19.78 -3.11 12.12
C LEU A 157 -18.60 -3.72 12.87
N LEU A 158 -18.61 -5.03 13.06
CA LEU A 158 -17.52 -5.76 13.73
C LEU A 158 -16.20 -5.54 12.98
N ASN A 159 -16.20 -5.72 11.66
CA ASN A 159 -15.02 -5.50 10.82
C ASN A 159 -14.48 -4.08 10.97
N SER A 160 -15.37 -3.07 10.98
CA SER A 160 -14.99 -1.66 11.21
C SER A 160 -14.34 -1.43 12.57
N MET A 161 -14.91 -2.01 13.62
CA MET A 161 -14.37 -1.89 14.99
C MET A 161 -13.00 -2.54 15.12
N LEU A 162 -12.81 -3.73 14.54
CA LEU A 162 -11.56 -4.49 14.63
C LEU A 162 -10.47 -3.87 13.76
N CYS A 163 -10.79 -3.37 12.57
CA CYS A 163 -9.84 -2.62 11.74
C CYS A 163 -9.35 -1.35 12.46
N ALA A 164 -10.26 -0.57 13.04
CA ALA A 164 -9.89 0.62 13.79
C ALA A 164 -9.03 0.29 15.03
N ALA A 165 -9.31 -0.82 15.73
CA ALA A 165 -8.53 -1.32 16.84
C ALA A 165 -7.09 -1.69 16.42
N SER A 166 -6.95 -2.41 15.30
CA SER A 166 -5.64 -2.75 14.72
C SER A 166 -4.82 -1.51 14.39
N VAL A 167 -5.41 -0.54 13.69
CA VAL A 167 -4.72 0.70 13.30
C VAL A 167 -4.21 1.45 14.53
N ARG A 168 -5.07 1.66 15.54
CA ARG A 168 -4.64 2.33 16.79
C ARG A 168 -3.50 1.60 17.47
N ALA A 169 -3.52 0.28 17.45
CA ALA A 169 -2.50 -0.52 18.13
C ALA A 169 -1.16 -0.53 17.38
N TYR A 170 -1.18 -0.60 16.03
CA TYR A 170 0.04 -0.49 15.23
C TYR A 170 0.70 0.88 15.37
N GLN A 171 -0.06 1.96 15.36
CA GLN A 171 0.43 3.33 15.29
C GLN A 171 0.57 4.02 16.64
N GLY A 172 -0.09 3.51 17.70
CA GLY A 172 -0.16 4.16 18.99
C GLY A 172 -0.82 5.53 18.93
N ALA A 173 -0.53 6.38 19.88
CA ALA A 173 -0.96 7.78 19.91
C ALA A 173 -0.14 8.66 18.95
N ASP A 174 1.07 8.25 18.63
CA ASP A 174 2.00 8.93 17.72
C ASP A 174 2.92 7.89 17.11
N VAL A 175 2.80 7.68 15.80
CA VAL A 175 3.58 6.69 15.05
C VAL A 175 5.10 6.95 15.10
N ARG A 176 5.53 8.16 15.47
CA ARG A 176 6.95 8.52 15.66
C ARG A 176 7.56 7.92 16.92
N GLN A 177 6.72 7.48 17.85
CA GLN A 177 7.23 6.88 19.09
C GLN A 177 7.82 5.49 18.82
N PRO A 178 8.86 5.07 19.58
CA PRO A 178 9.43 3.74 19.43
C PRO A 178 8.37 2.64 19.54
N TYR A 179 8.60 1.55 18.82
CA TYR A 179 7.75 0.35 18.81
C TYR A 179 6.40 0.50 18.13
N HIS A 180 6.20 1.57 17.35
CA HIS A 180 5.05 1.75 16.47
C HIS A 180 5.47 1.70 15.01
N ILE A 181 4.52 1.36 14.14
CA ILE A 181 4.68 1.34 12.69
C ILE A 181 3.42 1.90 12.04
N ALA A 182 3.54 2.48 10.84
CA ALA A 182 2.38 2.96 10.11
C ALA A 182 1.53 1.80 9.58
N SER A 183 0.23 2.01 9.52
CA SER A 183 -0.76 1.06 9.01
C SER A 183 -1.19 1.44 7.59
N CYS A 184 -1.23 0.45 6.70
CA CYS A 184 -1.80 0.52 5.37
C CYS A 184 -3.02 -0.39 5.32
N ILE A 185 -4.23 0.19 5.33
CA ILE A 185 -5.47 -0.58 5.21
C ILE A 185 -5.62 -1.14 3.79
N LYS A 186 -6.00 -2.41 3.64
CA LYS A 186 -6.15 -3.09 2.35
C LYS A 186 -7.39 -3.96 2.26
N HIS A 187 -7.88 -4.31 1.07
CA HIS A 187 -7.54 -3.80 -0.24
C HIS A 187 -8.70 -2.91 -0.74
N PHE A 188 -8.45 -1.66 -0.98
CA PHE A 188 -9.49 -0.67 -1.28
C PHE A 188 -9.97 -0.79 -2.74
N ALA A 189 -11.27 -1.10 -2.98
CA ALA A 189 -12.27 -1.54 -2.00
C ALA A 189 -13.15 -2.65 -2.57
N ALA A 190 -13.74 -3.45 -1.67
CA ALA A 190 -14.66 -4.54 -2.01
C ALA A 190 -14.01 -5.82 -2.59
N TYR A 191 -12.73 -6.03 -2.40
CA TYR A 191 -12.03 -7.21 -2.92
C TYR A 191 -12.53 -8.53 -2.32
N GLY A 192 -13.14 -8.51 -1.14
CA GLY A 192 -13.77 -9.67 -0.52
C GLY A 192 -15.09 -10.12 -1.14
N ALA A 193 -15.52 -9.49 -2.25
CA ALA A 193 -16.80 -9.79 -2.93
C ALA A 193 -16.64 -10.23 -4.40
N PRO A 194 -15.57 -10.97 -4.81
CA PRO A 194 -15.43 -11.35 -6.20
C PRO A 194 -16.48 -12.41 -6.58
N GLU A 195 -16.94 -12.36 -7.81
CA GLU A 195 -17.92 -13.33 -8.31
C GLU A 195 -17.45 -14.77 -8.12
N GLY A 196 -18.29 -15.56 -7.45
CA GLY A 196 -18.00 -16.97 -7.17
C GLY A 196 -16.81 -17.23 -6.26
N GLY A 197 -16.33 -16.23 -5.50
CA GLY A 197 -15.15 -16.31 -4.67
C GLY A 197 -13.83 -16.39 -5.46
N ARG A 198 -13.84 -16.04 -6.74
CA ARG A 198 -12.66 -16.18 -7.61
C ARG A 198 -11.71 -15.02 -7.45
N GLU A 199 -10.49 -15.32 -7.08
CA GLU A 199 -9.40 -14.35 -6.92
C GLU A 199 -9.21 -13.49 -8.19
N TYR A 200 -8.88 -12.22 -8.06
CA TYR A 200 -8.67 -11.23 -9.14
C TYR A 200 -9.89 -10.95 -10.05
N ASN A 201 -11.04 -11.54 -9.74
CA ASN A 201 -12.18 -11.47 -10.64
C ASN A 201 -13.04 -10.22 -10.39
N THR A 202 -14.06 -10.05 -11.24
CA THR A 202 -15.00 -8.94 -11.19
C THR A 202 -15.83 -8.96 -9.90
N VAL A 203 -16.05 -7.76 -9.38
CA VAL A 203 -17.03 -7.48 -8.34
C VAL A 203 -18.20 -6.73 -8.97
N ASP A 204 -19.40 -7.29 -8.86
CA ASP A 204 -20.64 -6.66 -9.34
C ASP A 204 -21.57 -6.38 -8.17
N MET A 205 -21.74 -5.10 -7.87
CA MET A 205 -22.67 -4.62 -6.83
C MET A 205 -23.10 -3.18 -7.10
N SER A 206 -24.24 -2.80 -6.54
CA SER A 206 -24.67 -1.41 -6.56
C SER A 206 -23.74 -0.53 -5.70
N ARG A 207 -23.67 0.76 -6.02
CA ARG A 207 -22.95 1.73 -5.18
C ARG A 207 -23.52 1.81 -3.77
N GLY A 208 -24.84 1.61 -3.59
CA GLY A 208 -25.46 1.54 -2.26
C GLY A 208 -24.85 0.41 -1.42
N ILE A 209 -24.76 -0.80 -1.97
CA ILE A 209 -24.14 -1.94 -1.27
C ILE A 209 -22.65 -1.66 -0.98
N LEU A 210 -21.94 -1.07 -1.92
CA LEU A 210 -20.53 -0.68 -1.70
C LEU A 210 -20.39 0.23 -0.47
N HIS A 211 -21.19 1.32 -0.42
CA HIS A 211 -21.13 2.31 0.66
C HIS A 211 -21.64 1.79 2.01
N GLU A 212 -22.69 0.97 2.03
CA GLU A 212 -23.29 0.48 3.27
C GLU A 212 -22.57 -0.74 3.86
N THR A 213 -21.92 -1.54 3.00
CA THR A 213 -21.41 -2.85 3.42
C THR A 213 -19.87 -2.95 3.35
N TYR A 214 -19.28 -2.50 2.26
CA TYR A 214 -17.84 -2.77 2.01
C TYR A 214 -16.93 -1.60 2.35
N LEU A 215 -17.38 -0.37 2.29
CA LEU A 215 -16.57 0.81 2.63
C LEU A 215 -16.44 1.13 4.13
N PRO A 216 -17.35 0.73 5.03
CA PRO A 216 -17.30 1.16 6.44
C PRO A 216 -16.01 0.81 7.16
N ALA A 217 -15.43 -0.38 6.92
CA ALA A 217 -14.20 -0.81 7.58
C ALA A 217 -13.00 0.08 7.19
N TYR A 218 -12.88 0.42 5.91
CA TYR A 218 -11.82 1.33 5.43
C TYR A 218 -11.98 2.71 6.03
N ARG A 219 -13.20 3.25 6.02
CA ARG A 219 -13.48 4.55 6.62
C ARG A 219 -13.14 4.59 8.11
N SER A 220 -13.49 3.54 8.84
CA SER A 220 -13.15 3.41 10.27
C SER A 220 -11.64 3.34 10.50
N ALA A 221 -10.90 2.61 9.66
CA ALA A 221 -9.45 2.55 9.73
C ALA A 221 -8.80 3.92 9.47
N LEU A 222 -9.28 4.67 8.47
CA LEU A 222 -8.79 6.02 8.18
C LEU A 222 -9.13 7.00 9.31
N GLN A 223 -10.31 6.91 9.89
CA GLN A 223 -10.69 7.71 11.07
C GLN A 223 -9.86 7.35 12.31
N ALA A 224 -9.38 6.12 12.40
CA ALA A 224 -8.43 5.68 13.43
C ALA A 224 -6.99 6.14 13.15
N GLY A 225 -6.74 6.76 12.00
CA GLY A 225 -5.47 7.39 11.63
C GLY A 225 -4.58 6.59 10.69
N ALA A 226 -5.09 5.56 9.99
CA ALA A 226 -4.26 4.81 9.03
C ALA A 226 -3.58 5.74 8.03
N GLU A 227 -2.27 5.57 7.85
CA GLU A 227 -1.41 6.47 7.08
C GLU A 227 -1.42 6.15 5.58
N MET A 228 -1.75 4.91 5.21
CA MET A 228 -1.75 4.44 3.83
C MET A 228 -3.00 3.63 3.51
N VAL A 229 -3.28 3.56 2.22
CA VAL A 229 -4.31 2.69 1.62
C VAL A 229 -3.68 1.89 0.50
N MET A 230 -3.97 0.58 0.42
CA MET A 230 -3.59 -0.25 -0.72
C MET A 230 -4.80 -0.46 -1.62
N ALA A 231 -4.66 -0.11 -2.91
CA ALA A 231 -5.67 -0.36 -3.92
C ALA A 231 -5.75 -1.86 -4.25
N ALA A 232 -6.97 -2.34 -4.53
CA ALA A 232 -7.20 -3.75 -4.82
C ALA A 232 -6.89 -4.12 -6.29
N PHE A 233 -6.86 -5.44 -6.58
CA PHE A 233 -6.62 -6.00 -7.92
C PHE A 233 -7.85 -5.99 -8.84
N HIS A 234 -9.02 -6.32 -8.25
CA HIS A 234 -10.23 -6.69 -8.97
C HIS A 234 -10.84 -5.54 -9.78
N VAL A 235 -11.75 -5.91 -10.67
CA VAL A 235 -12.54 -4.96 -11.45
C VAL A 235 -13.84 -4.64 -10.71
N PHE A 236 -14.09 -3.35 -10.48
CA PHE A 236 -15.35 -2.82 -9.97
C PHE A 236 -15.93 -1.81 -10.97
N ASP A 237 -17.22 -1.95 -11.31
CA ASP A 237 -17.88 -1.08 -12.30
C ASP A 237 -17.09 -0.95 -13.62
N ARG A 238 -16.54 -2.07 -14.10
CA ARG A 238 -15.72 -2.23 -15.33
C ARG A 238 -14.34 -1.57 -15.26
N VAL A 239 -13.91 -1.04 -14.12
CA VAL A 239 -12.60 -0.43 -13.95
C VAL A 239 -11.84 -1.16 -12.84
N PRO A 240 -10.61 -1.61 -13.06
CA PRO A 240 -9.76 -2.13 -11.99
C PRO A 240 -9.57 -1.10 -10.88
N ALA A 241 -9.58 -1.56 -9.63
CA ALA A 241 -9.52 -0.66 -8.46
C ALA A 241 -8.28 0.24 -8.49
N SER A 242 -7.12 -0.29 -8.95
CA SER A 242 -5.86 0.45 -9.09
C SER A 242 -5.90 1.59 -10.12
N ALA A 243 -6.91 1.61 -11.01
CA ALA A 243 -7.10 2.65 -12.01
C ALA A 243 -8.49 3.31 -11.91
N SER A 244 -9.15 3.23 -10.75
CA SER A 244 -10.50 3.73 -10.56
C SER A 244 -10.52 5.14 -9.98
N PRO A 245 -10.81 6.19 -10.77
CA PRO A 245 -10.97 7.55 -10.25
C PRO A 245 -12.15 7.64 -9.26
N TYR A 246 -13.17 6.78 -9.41
CA TYR A 246 -14.30 6.75 -8.49
C TYR A 246 -13.87 6.31 -7.08
N LEU A 247 -13.05 5.27 -6.97
CA LEU A 247 -12.56 4.77 -5.68
C LEU A 247 -11.46 5.69 -5.11
N LEU A 248 -10.40 5.94 -5.88
CA LEU A 248 -9.18 6.56 -5.38
C LEU A 248 -9.26 8.09 -5.28
N SER A 249 -9.90 8.76 -6.26
CA SER A 249 -10.06 10.21 -6.22
C SER A 249 -11.35 10.60 -5.52
N ARG A 250 -12.49 10.20 -6.05
CA ARG A 250 -13.78 10.72 -5.55
C ARG A 250 -14.09 10.28 -4.12
N ILE A 251 -14.06 8.97 -3.83
CA ILE A 251 -14.40 8.49 -2.47
C ILE A 251 -13.27 8.83 -1.51
N LEU A 252 -12.02 8.43 -1.84
CA LEU A 252 -10.92 8.51 -0.89
C LEU A 252 -10.44 9.95 -0.66
N ARG A 253 -10.27 10.74 -1.73
CA ARG A 253 -9.77 12.11 -1.63
C ARG A 253 -10.89 13.12 -1.40
N ASP A 254 -11.89 13.18 -2.31
CA ASP A 254 -12.89 14.24 -2.28
C ASP A 254 -13.92 14.08 -1.15
N GLU A 255 -14.42 12.85 -0.92
CA GLU A 255 -15.47 12.60 0.08
C GLU A 255 -14.90 12.36 1.48
N TRP A 256 -13.73 11.68 1.60
CA TRP A 256 -13.14 11.32 2.90
C TRP A 256 -11.95 12.18 3.30
N ASP A 257 -11.49 13.08 2.43
CA ASP A 257 -10.34 13.99 2.66
C ASP A 257 -9.06 13.24 3.09
N PHE A 258 -8.83 12.05 2.55
CA PHE A 258 -7.64 11.28 2.89
C PHE A 258 -6.38 11.91 2.29
N GLN A 259 -5.41 12.26 3.13
CA GLN A 259 -4.16 12.91 2.75
C GLN A 259 -2.95 11.98 2.69
N GLY A 260 -3.08 10.72 3.12
CA GLY A 260 -2.00 9.74 3.11
C GLY A 260 -1.71 9.16 1.73
N ALA A 261 -0.70 8.31 1.62
CA ALA A 261 -0.30 7.69 0.36
C ALA A 261 -1.19 6.51 -0.02
N VAL A 262 -1.43 6.35 -1.32
CA VAL A 262 -2.11 5.18 -1.91
C VAL A 262 -1.08 4.35 -2.67
N ILE A 263 -0.96 3.08 -2.32
CA ILE A 263 -0.06 2.13 -2.98
C ILE A 263 -0.86 1.10 -3.78
N SER A 264 -0.31 0.64 -4.90
CA SER A 264 -0.87 -0.51 -5.63
C SER A 264 -0.71 -1.79 -4.81
N ASP A 265 -1.49 -2.81 -5.12
CA ASP A 265 -1.11 -4.17 -4.76
C ASP A 265 -0.03 -4.69 -5.72
N PHE A 266 0.52 -5.89 -5.43
CA PHE A 266 1.65 -6.51 -6.13
C PHE A 266 1.41 -6.58 -7.65
N ASN A 267 2.19 -5.80 -8.43
CA ASN A 267 2.08 -5.69 -9.88
C ASN A 267 0.68 -5.31 -10.42
N SER A 268 -0.20 -4.73 -9.59
CA SER A 268 -1.58 -4.45 -10.04
C SER A 268 -1.67 -3.37 -11.10
N VAL A 269 -0.64 -2.53 -11.28
CA VAL A 269 -0.54 -1.61 -12.42
C VAL A 269 -0.33 -2.40 -13.73
N GLY A 270 0.58 -3.39 -13.73
CA GLY A 270 0.78 -4.25 -14.89
C GLY A 270 -0.44 -5.09 -15.24
N GLU A 271 -1.23 -5.49 -14.24
CA GLU A 271 -2.47 -6.25 -14.45
C GLU A 271 -3.57 -5.48 -15.18
N LEU A 272 -3.50 -4.14 -15.26
CA LEU A 272 -4.40 -3.34 -16.10
C LEU A 272 -4.39 -3.78 -17.57
N ILE A 273 -3.24 -4.29 -18.03
CA ILE A 273 -3.10 -4.86 -19.37
C ILE A 273 -3.86 -6.18 -19.48
N ALA A 274 -3.70 -7.06 -18.49
CA ALA A 274 -4.40 -8.36 -18.45
C ALA A 274 -5.93 -8.20 -18.31
N HIS A 275 -6.38 -7.17 -17.59
CA HIS A 275 -7.80 -6.80 -17.51
C HIS A 275 -8.34 -6.15 -18.79
N GLY A 276 -7.49 -5.89 -19.78
CA GLY A 276 -7.89 -5.32 -21.07
C GLY A 276 -8.31 -3.84 -21.01
N VAL A 277 -7.92 -3.13 -19.96
CA VAL A 277 -8.21 -1.69 -19.80
C VAL A 277 -7.03 -0.81 -20.19
N ALA A 278 -5.85 -1.37 -20.34
CA ALA A 278 -4.65 -0.73 -20.88
C ALA A 278 -4.05 -1.57 -22.00
N ARG A 279 -3.50 -0.94 -23.04
CA ARG A 279 -2.84 -1.60 -24.17
C ARG A 279 -1.44 -2.07 -23.85
N ASP A 280 -0.75 -1.29 -23.03
CA ASP A 280 0.67 -1.41 -22.71
C ASP A 280 0.98 -0.80 -21.33
N GLY A 281 2.23 -0.91 -20.89
CA GLY A 281 2.69 -0.40 -19.62
C GLY A 281 2.57 1.13 -19.48
N LYS A 282 2.70 1.87 -20.59
CA LYS A 282 2.54 3.33 -20.60
C LYS A 282 1.10 3.72 -20.27
N GLU A 283 0.13 3.16 -20.99
CA GLU A 283 -1.28 3.45 -20.73
C GLU A 283 -1.72 2.96 -19.33
N ALA A 284 -1.13 1.86 -18.84
CA ALA A 284 -1.37 1.37 -17.49
C ALA A 284 -0.88 2.38 -16.43
N ALA A 285 0.35 2.87 -16.57
CA ALA A 285 0.94 3.88 -15.68
C ALA A 285 0.14 5.19 -15.69
N GLU A 286 -0.23 5.69 -16.87
CA GLU A 286 -1.04 6.91 -17.03
C GLU A 286 -2.38 6.81 -16.33
N LYS A 287 -3.09 5.68 -16.50
CA LYS A 287 -4.40 5.44 -15.87
C LYS A 287 -4.29 5.34 -14.36
N ALA A 288 -3.27 4.65 -13.86
CA ALA A 288 -3.08 4.45 -12.44
C ALA A 288 -2.76 5.78 -11.71
N ILE A 289 -1.77 6.53 -12.17
CA ILE A 289 -1.41 7.82 -11.55
C ILE A 289 -2.55 8.85 -11.69
N SER A 290 -3.24 8.89 -12.83
CA SER A 290 -4.37 9.80 -13.05
C SER A 290 -5.58 9.44 -12.17
N ALA A 291 -5.72 8.18 -11.75
CA ALA A 291 -6.75 7.77 -10.81
C ALA A 291 -6.43 8.14 -9.36
N GLY A 292 -5.18 8.54 -9.05
CA GLY A 292 -4.73 8.89 -7.70
C GLY A 292 -3.95 7.79 -6.99
N LEU A 293 -3.38 6.82 -7.73
CA LEU A 293 -2.45 5.82 -7.23
C LEU A 293 -1.05 6.44 -7.13
N ASP A 294 -0.52 6.57 -5.92
CA ASP A 294 0.73 7.27 -5.67
C ASP A 294 1.96 6.36 -5.87
N ILE A 295 1.93 5.12 -5.36
CA ILE A 295 3.09 4.22 -5.33
C ILE A 295 2.80 2.96 -6.13
N GLU A 296 3.71 2.62 -7.04
CA GLU A 296 3.68 1.36 -7.77
C GLU A 296 4.46 0.28 -7.02
N MET A 297 3.80 -0.84 -6.67
CA MET A 297 4.41 -1.99 -6.00
C MET A 297 4.79 -3.07 -6.99
N MET A 298 6.07 -3.48 -6.98
CA MET A 298 6.60 -4.65 -7.68
C MET A 298 6.32 -4.66 -9.18
N SER A 299 6.34 -3.50 -9.79
CA SER A 299 6.46 -3.28 -11.23
C SER A 299 7.21 -1.97 -11.50
N THR A 300 7.55 -1.67 -12.75
CA THR A 300 8.40 -0.54 -13.15
C THR A 300 7.75 0.35 -14.19
N HIS A 301 6.42 0.21 -14.40
CA HIS A 301 5.72 0.96 -15.44
C HIS A 301 5.77 2.49 -15.21
N TYR A 302 5.78 2.93 -13.94
CA TYR A 302 5.96 4.35 -13.60
C TYR A 302 7.34 4.85 -14.04
N MET A 303 8.40 4.14 -13.64
CA MET A 303 9.78 4.51 -13.97
C MET A 303 10.06 4.48 -15.47
N GLU A 304 9.50 3.50 -16.17
CA GLU A 304 9.77 3.28 -17.60
C GLU A 304 8.99 4.24 -18.51
N ASN A 305 7.82 4.75 -18.06
CA ASN A 305 6.90 5.39 -18.98
C ASN A 305 6.47 6.81 -18.60
N LEU A 306 6.38 7.16 -17.30
CA LEU A 306 5.78 8.43 -16.92
C LEU A 306 6.62 9.65 -17.35
N ASN A 307 7.94 9.53 -17.52
CA ASN A 307 8.76 10.60 -18.09
C ASN A 307 8.32 10.91 -19.53
N ILE A 308 8.03 9.88 -20.34
CA ILE A 308 7.50 10.05 -21.70
C ILE A 308 6.12 10.68 -21.65
N SER A 309 5.26 10.23 -20.75
CA SER A 309 3.89 10.74 -20.56
C SER A 309 3.86 12.21 -20.15
N LEU A 310 4.82 12.66 -19.33
CA LEU A 310 5.02 14.08 -19.00
C LEU A 310 5.39 14.91 -20.24
N GLN A 311 6.34 14.41 -21.05
CA GLN A 311 6.76 15.09 -22.28
C GLN A 311 5.64 15.21 -23.32
N GLU A 312 4.78 14.19 -23.40
CA GLU A 312 3.62 14.15 -24.29
C GLU A 312 2.41 14.92 -23.72
N GLY A 313 2.46 15.31 -22.43
CA GLY A 313 1.39 16.04 -21.75
C GLY A 313 0.14 15.20 -21.44
N THR A 314 0.27 13.87 -21.41
CA THR A 314 -0.84 12.97 -21.03
C THR A 314 -1.03 12.90 -19.52
N ILE A 315 0.03 13.20 -18.74
CA ILE A 315 -0.02 13.49 -17.30
C ILE A 315 0.63 14.84 -17.01
N THR A 316 0.41 15.38 -15.81
CA THR A 316 0.99 16.67 -15.39
C THR A 316 2.08 16.46 -14.33
N GLU A 317 3.04 17.40 -14.26
CA GLU A 317 4.03 17.41 -13.17
C GLU A 317 3.36 17.48 -11.81
N GLN A 318 2.24 18.17 -11.68
CA GLN A 318 1.49 18.26 -10.42
C GLN A 318 1.02 16.89 -9.93
N MET A 319 0.59 15.98 -10.83
CA MET A 319 0.20 14.61 -10.42
C MET A 319 1.38 13.85 -9.83
N LEU A 320 2.56 13.98 -10.44
CA LEU A 320 3.79 13.36 -9.95
C LEU A 320 4.23 13.99 -8.61
N ASP A 321 4.23 15.30 -8.52
CA ASP A 321 4.64 16.04 -7.32
C ASP A 321 3.71 15.76 -6.13
N ASP A 322 2.41 15.63 -6.36
CA ASP A 322 1.43 15.26 -5.35
C ASP A 322 1.68 13.85 -4.80
N ALA A 323 1.98 12.87 -5.67
CA ALA A 323 2.32 11.52 -5.27
C ALA A 323 3.61 11.49 -4.42
N VAL A 324 4.66 12.18 -4.88
CA VAL A 324 5.94 12.31 -4.16
C VAL A 324 5.73 13.03 -2.83
N LEU A 325 4.93 14.08 -2.78
CA LEU A 325 4.66 14.82 -1.53
C LEU A 325 4.02 13.92 -0.47
N ARG A 326 3.09 13.04 -0.86
CA ARG A 326 2.42 12.13 0.08
C ARG A 326 3.40 11.13 0.69
N ILE A 327 4.26 10.51 -0.12
CA ILE A 327 5.25 9.58 0.44
C ILE A 327 6.34 10.28 1.25
N LEU A 328 6.81 11.45 0.83
CA LEU A 328 7.77 12.24 1.61
C LEU A 328 7.16 12.74 2.92
N SER A 329 5.87 13.08 2.93
CA SER A 329 5.14 13.44 4.14
C SER A 329 5.08 12.27 5.13
N LEU A 330 4.83 11.05 4.64
CA LEU A 330 4.86 9.84 5.46
C LEU A 330 6.28 9.58 6.01
N LYS A 331 7.31 9.64 5.16
CA LYS A 331 8.72 9.49 5.59
C LYS A 331 9.09 10.52 6.66
N ASN A 332 8.75 11.78 6.44
CA ASN A 332 8.99 12.86 7.41
C ASN A 332 8.21 12.67 8.72
N LYS A 333 7.04 12.05 8.68
CA LYS A 333 6.25 11.74 9.86
C LYS A 333 6.84 10.58 10.67
N LEU A 334 7.46 9.63 10.00
CA LEU A 334 8.08 8.46 10.65
C LEU A 334 9.49 8.76 11.20
N GLY A 335 10.13 9.84 10.80
CA GLY A 335 11.45 10.30 11.23
C GLY A 335 12.50 10.08 10.16
#